data_4af3cec0734ed0d72392cb8757c80948
#
_entry.id   4af3cec0734ed0d72392cb8757c80948
#
_cell.length_a   1.000
_cell.length_b   1.000
_cell.length_c   1.000
_cell.angle_alpha   90.00
_cell.angle_beta   90.00
_cell.angle_gamma   90.00
#
_symmetry.space_group_name_H-M   'P 1'
#
loop_
_entity.id
_entity.type
_entity.pdbx_description
1 polymer ?
#
loop_
_entity_poly.entity_id
_entity_poly.type
_entity_poly.pdbx_seq_one_letter_code
_entity_poly.pdbx_strand_id
1 'polypeptide(L)'
;MLINCFFGIIIRTSAKRGYFMENQTVRTRFAPSPTGFMHVGNLRTALYEYLIAKSMGGTFILRIEDTDQERYVKGATDVIYHTLQQVGLQHDEGPDIGGKYGPYVQSKRKDIYLPYAQQLVKEGKAYYCFCSKERLDSLHDANGIGGYDRHCRNLPQEQVDKLLQSGTPWVIRQKMPIEGSTTFTDSVFGDITIENSELEDQVLIKSDGYPTYNFANVVDDHLMHITHVVRGCEYLTSTPKYNLLYEAFGWEIPTYVHLPLIMGRNADGSTSKLSKRHGSTGFEDLVKEGYLPEAIINYIALLGWAPKDNQELFTLQELVQNFNIHGISKSPAIFDYDKLTWMNGEYIKKMPQQEFIEKAMPYFQEVFGNAEKDWTVLADVLQPRVLKMPDIPGLIRFFKELPDYGADLFINKKSKATLENAPVMLEAAIEDLATLDDWSVPSLHENLLGLAKELGVKNGTLLWPVRIAAAGQKVTPGGAMEILSLLGKKESLYRLKAGLDKVKK
;
A
#
# COMPACT_ATOMS: atom_id res chain seq x y z
N MET A 1 2.61 -3.74 -77.01
CA MET A 1 1.27 -4.09 -76.51
C MET A 1 1.48 -5.06 -75.34
N LEU A 2 1.67 -4.50 -74.17
CA LEU A 2 2.06 -5.21 -72.97
C LEU A 2 0.89 -5.15 -71.97
N ILE A 3 0.38 -6.30 -71.61
CA ILE A 3 -0.67 -6.49 -70.60
C ILE A 3 0.03 -6.72 -69.26
N ASN A 4 -0.09 -5.78 -68.35
CA ASN A 4 0.34 -5.92 -66.94
C ASN A 4 -0.78 -6.51 -66.11
N CYS A 5 -0.57 -7.70 -65.59
CA CYS A 5 -1.37 -8.30 -64.51
C CYS A 5 -0.91 -7.74 -63.17
N PHE A 6 -1.74 -6.92 -62.50
CA PHE A 6 -1.58 -6.57 -61.11
C PHE A 6 -2.25 -7.61 -60.23
N PHE A 7 -1.47 -8.35 -59.46
CA PHE A 7 -1.94 -9.16 -58.35
C PHE A 7 -2.24 -8.22 -57.18
N GLY A 8 -3.52 -8.02 -56.87
CA GLY A 8 -3.96 -7.33 -55.66
C GLY A 8 -3.84 -8.22 -54.44
N ILE A 9 -2.86 -7.91 -53.57
CA ILE A 9 -2.82 -8.48 -52.22
C ILE A 9 -3.83 -7.71 -51.41
N ILE A 10 -4.95 -8.37 -51.07
CA ILE A 10 -5.92 -7.87 -50.10
C ILE A 10 -5.34 -8.15 -48.70
N ILE A 11 -4.69 -7.17 -48.08
CA ILE A 11 -4.38 -7.18 -46.67
C ILE A 11 -5.71 -6.97 -45.93
N ARG A 12 -6.29 -8.05 -45.43
CA ARG A 12 -7.38 -7.97 -44.45
C ARG A 12 -6.77 -7.56 -43.10
N THR A 13 -6.72 -6.27 -42.82
CA THR A 13 -6.56 -5.76 -41.47
C THR A 13 -7.83 -6.08 -40.69
N SER A 14 -7.80 -7.17 -39.95
CA SER A 14 -8.81 -7.47 -38.92
C SER A 14 -8.63 -6.50 -37.76
N ALA A 15 -9.09 -5.27 -37.92
CA ALA A 15 -9.32 -4.39 -36.78
C ALA A 15 -10.60 -4.86 -36.07
N LYS A 16 -10.50 -5.84 -35.20
CA LYS A 16 -11.49 -6.01 -34.14
C LYS A 16 -11.31 -4.81 -33.21
N ARG A 17 -12.03 -3.70 -33.49
CA ARG A 17 -12.29 -2.63 -32.55
C ARG A 17 -12.88 -3.29 -31.30
N GLY A 18 -12.20 -3.17 -30.17
CA GLY A 18 -12.82 -3.39 -28.89
C GLY A 18 -14.06 -2.50 -28.82
N TYR A 19 -15.22 -3.12 -28.80
CA TYR A 19 -16.48 -2.42 -28.52
C TYR A 19 -16.39 -1.97 -27.06
N PHE A 20 -16.01 -0.71 -26.83
CA PHE A 20 -16.36 -0.04 -25.59
C PHE A 20 -17.89 0.06 -25.60
N MET A 21 -18.52 -0.65 -24.70
CA MET A 21 -19.96 -0.54 -24.49
C MET A 21 -20.24 0.86 -23.92
N GLU A 22 -20.74 1.75 -24.76
CA GLU A 22 -21.03 3.16 -24.46
C GLU A 22 -22.07 3.38 -23.33
N ASN A 23 -22.59 2.33 -22.67
CA ASN A 23 -23.68 2.42 -21.68
C ASN A 23 -23.57 1.51 -20.45
N GLN A 24 -22.48 0.79 -20.22
CA GLN A 24 -22.33 0.02 -18.97
C GLN A 24 -21.52 0.83 -17.94
N THR A 25 -22.12 1.08 -16.78
CA THR A 25 -21.41 1.65 -15.63
C THR A 25 -20.24 0.73 -15.25
N VAL A 26 -19.06 1.29 -15.12
CA VAL A 26 -17.86 0.54 -14.70
C VAL A 26 -18.09 -0.09 -13.33
N ARG A 27 -17.75 -1.37 -13.19
CA ARG A 27 -17.87 -2.11 -11.93
C ARG A 27 -16.57 -2.89 -11.70
N THR A 28 -15.93 -2.61 -10.58
CA THR A 28 -14.73 -3.31 -10.10
C THR A 28 -15.04 -4.00 -8.77
N ARG A 29 -14.18 -4.92 -8.37
CA ARG A 29 -14.34 -5.60 -7.08
C ARG A 29 -12.99 -5.86 -6.42
N PHE A 30 -12.81 -5.43 -5.19
CA PHE A 30 -11.79 -5.97 -4.32
C PHE A 30 -12.31 -7.28 -3.73
N ALA A 31 -11.57 -8.36 -3.97
CA ALA A 31 -12.01 -9.72 -3.67
C ALA A 31 -10.97 -10.47 -2.81
N PRO A 32 -10.72 -9.99 -1.57
CA PRO A 32 -9.72 -10.59 -0.71
C PRO A 32 -10.18 -11.90 -0.09
N SER A 33 -9.25 -12.87 0.03
CA SER A 33 -9.43 -14.01 0.93
C SER A 33 -9.08 -13.58 2.37
N PRO A 34 -9.89 -13.94 3.38
CA PRO A 34 -9.67 -13.52 4.77
C PRO A 34 -8.57 -14.37 5.45
N THR A 35 -7.32 -14.18 5.04
CA THR A 35 -6.15 -14.97 5.46
C THR A 35 -5.20 -14.25 6.44
N GLY A 36 -5.56 -13.06 6.94
CA GLY A 36 -4.77 -12.32 7.93
C GLY A 36 -4.57 -10.84 7.58
N PHE A 37 -3.36 -10.33 7.79
CA PHE A 37 -3.02 -8.91 7.61
C PHE A 37 -3.12 -8.43 6.17
N MET A 38 -3.45 -7.13 5.99
CA MET A 38 -3.51 -6.50 4.68
C MET A 38 -2.09 -6.19 4.17
N HIS A 39 -1.55 -7.05 3.30
CA HIS A 39 -0.27 -6.81 2.63
C HIS A 39 -0.40 -5.62 1.66
N VAL A 40 0.67 -4.79 1.54
CA VAL A 40 0.68 -3.62 0.63
C VAL A 40 0.34 -3.98 -0.82
N GLY A 41 0.64 -5.20 -1.28
CA GLY A 41 0.26 -5.69 -2.61
C GLY A 41 -1.26 -5.81 -2.78
N ASN A 42 -1.95 -6.35 -1.77
CA ASN A 42 -3.42 -6.47 -1.78
C ASN A 42 -4.06 -5.08 -1.65
N LEU A 43 -3.50 -4.23 -0.78
CA LEU A 43 -3.97 -2.85 -0.64
C LEU A 43 -3.80 -2.04 -1.92
N ARG A 44 -2.69 -2.25 -2.68
CA ARG A 44 -2.51 -1.64 -4.01
C ARG A 44 -3.59 -2.12 -4.99
N THR A 45 -3.92 -3.41 -4.98
CA THR A 45 -4.99 -3.94 -5.83
C THR A 45 -6.33 -3.28 -5.49
N ALA A 46 -6.68 -3.22 -4.19
CA ALA A 46 -7.89 -2.53 -3.73
C ALA A 46 -7.92 -1.05 -4.15
N LEU A 47 -6.80 -0.34 -3.99
CA LEU A 47 -6.67 1.05 -4.40
C LEU A 47 -6.89 1.23 -5.89
N TYR A 48 -6.27 0.40 -6.74
CA TYR A 48 -6.40 0.55 -8.20
C TYR A 48 -7.80 0.20 -8.68
N GLU A 49 -8.46 -0.80 -8.07
CA GLU A 49 -9.86 -1.11 -8.35
C GLU A 49 -10.77 0.06 -7.96
N TYR A 50 -10.54 0.66 -6.78
CA TYR A 50 -11.24 1.87 -6.35
C TYR A 50 -11.02 3.03 -7.32
N LEU A 51 -9.75 3.30 -7.70
CA LEU A 51 -9.41 4.40 -8.59
C LEU A 51 -10.01 4.22 -9.99
N ILE A 52 -10.00 3.00 -10.55
CA ILE A 52 -10.65 2.70 -11.83
C ILE A 52 -12.16 2.94 -11.74
N ALA A 53 -12.81 2.39 -10.71
CA ALA A 53 -14.25 2.61 -10.53
C ALA A 53 -14.58 4.09 -10.40
N LYS A 54 -13.93 4.79 -9.47
CA LYS A 54 -14.30 6.17 -9.14
C LYS A 54 -13.90 7.17 -10.21
N SER A 55 -12.76 7.01 -10.88
CA SER A 55 -12.35 7.88 -12.00
C SER A 55 -13.28 7.78 -13.22
N MET A 56 -13.98 6.65 -13.36
CA MET A 56 -14.91 6.41 -14.46
C MET A 56 -16.40 6.51 -14.02
N GLY A 57 -16.67 7.07 -12.85
CA GLY A 57 -18.04 7.22 -12.31
C GLY A 57 -18.76 5.90 -12.03
N GLY A 58 -18.00 4.86 -11.73
CA GLY A 58 -18.47 3.49 -11.55
C GLY A 58 -18.66 3.07 -10.08
N THR A 59 -18.80 1.76 -9.88
CA THR A 59 -19.09 1.10 -8.61
C THR A 59 -17.89 0.27 -8.17
N PHE A 60 -17.44 0.46 -6.93
CA PHE A 60 -16.39 -0.34 -6.27
C PHE A 60 -17.06 -1.30 -5.28
N ILE A 61 -16.80 -2.60 -5.44
CA ILE A 61 -17.44 -3.67 -4.67
C ILE A 61 -16.43 -4.34 -3.76
N LEU A 62 -16.82 -4.69 -2.54
CA LEU A 62 -16.07 -5.60 -1.68
C LEU A 62 -16.74 -6.98 -1.70
N ARG A 63 -16.00 -8.02 -2.10
CA ARG A 63 -16.42 -9.42 -2.06
C ARG A 63 -15.43 -10.25 -1.25
N ILE A 64 -15.89 -10.92 -0.21
CA ILE A 64 -15.06 -11.81 0.61
C ILE A 64 -15.01 -13.20 -0.04
N GLU A 65 -13.81 -13.66 -0.39
CA GLU A 65 -13.57 -14.96 -1.02
C GLU A 65 -13.02 -15.96 0.00
N ASP A 66 -13.94 -16.59 0.72
CA ASP A 66 -13.71 -17.52 1.84
C ASP A 66 -14.01 -18.98 1.50
N THR A 67 -13.92 -19.38 0.22
CA THR A 67 -14.16 -20.77 -0.22
C THR A 67 -13.10 -21.76 0.25
N ASP A 68 -11.93 -21.26 0.65
CA ASP A 68 -10.87 -22.04 1.29
C ASP A 68 -10.98 -21.93 2.82
N GLN A 69 -11.77 -22.83 3.40
CA GLN A 69 -12.04 -22.83 4.85
C GLN A 69 -10.81 -23.22 5.70
N GLU A 70 -9.81 -23.89 5.13
CA GLU A 70 -8.59 -24.27 5.84
C GLU A 70 -7.68 -23.05 6.10
N ARG A 71 -7.76 -22.03 5.25
CA ARG A 71 -7.00 -20.78 5.36
C ARG A 71 -7.75 -19.65 6.05
N TYR A 72 -8.98 -19.88 6.45
CA TYR A 72 -9.78 -18.86 7.12
C TYR A 72 -9.16 -18.47 8.47
N VAL A 73 -8.89 -17.18 8.67
CA VAL A 73 -8.41 -16.61 9.94
C VAL A 73 -9.53 -15.77 10.56
N LYS A 74 -9.95 -16.16 11.77
CA LYS A 74 -10.96 -15.41 12.51
C LYS A 74 -10.50 -13.97 12.74
N GLY A 75 -11.36 -12.99 12.44
CA GLY A 75 -11.05 -11.55 12.55
C GLY A 75 -10.36 -10.95 11.33
N ALA A 76 -9.91 -11.74 10.34
CA ALA A 76 -9.27 -11.20 9.14
C ALA A 76 -10.22 -10.31 8.31
N THR A 77 -11.52 -10.59 8.32
CA THR A 77 -12.52 -9.75 7.65
C THR A 77 -12.62 -8.37 8.31
N ASP A 78 -12.54 -8.30 9.64
CA ASP A 78 -12.57 -7.02 10.38
C ASP A 78 -11.33 -6.17 10.06
N VAL A 79 -10.16 -6.83 9.90
CA VAL A 79 -8.92 -6.17 9.45
C VAL A 79 -9.12 -5.55 8.06
N ILE A 80 -9.75 -6.27 7.12
CA ILE A 80 -10.05 -5.75 5.78
C ILE A 80 -10.92 -4.49 5.87
N TYR A 81 -12.03 -4.53 6.61
CA TYR A 81 -12.92 -3.38 6.78
C TYR A 81 -12.20 -2.20 7.41
N HIS A 82 -11.49 -2.45 8.50
CA HIS A 82 -10.77 -1.41 9.22
C HIS A 82 -9.70 -0.74 8.35
N THR A 83 -8.92 -1.53 7.61
CA THR A 83 -7.93 -1.00 6.68
C THR A 83 -8.57 -0.12 5.60
N LEU A 84 -9.61 -0.63 4.91
CA LEU A 84 -10.30 0.14 3.87
C LEU A 84 -10.89 1.45 4.41
N GLN A 85 -11.45 1.43 5.62
CA GLN A 85 -11.97 2.60 6.31
C GLN A 85 -10.87 3.62 6.61
N GLN A 86 -9.74 3.17 7.18
CA GLN A 86 -8.62 4.04 7.55
C GLN A 86 -8.01 4.75 6.34
N VAL A 87 -7.99 4.09 5.18
CA VAL A 87 -7.43 4.66 3.95
C VAL A 87 -8.48 5.34 3.06
N GLY A 88 -9.73 5.40 3.49
CA GLY A 88 -10.82 6.08 2.77
C GLY A 88 -11.34 5.33 1.53
N LEU A 89 -11.01 4.05 1.33
CA LEU A 89 -11.50 3.23 0.21
C LEU A 89 -12.88 2.66 0.49
N GLN A 90 -13.90 3.52 0.53
CA GLN A 90 -15.28 3.11 0.80
C GLN A 90 -15.86 2.36 -0.41
N HIS A 91 -16.30 1.13 -0.20
CA HIS A 91 -17.02 0.36 -1.21
C HIS A 91 -18.48 0.77 -1.29
N ASP A 92 -19.08 0.61 -2.47
CA ASP A 92 -20.48 0.98 -2.75
C ASP A 92 -21.43 -0.21 -2.51
N GLU A 93 -20.92 -1.43 -2.62
CA GLU A 93 -21.62 -2.69 -2.35
C GLU A 93 -20.67 -3.64 -1.61
N GLY A 94 -21.19 -4.39 -0.66
CA GLY A 94 -20.36 -5.33 0.12
C GLY A 94 -21.14 -6.09 1.19
N PRO A 95 -20.47 -6.97 1.96
CA PRO A 95 -21.14 -7.83 2.93
C PRO A 95 -21.79 -7.07 4.08
N ASP A 96 -21.28 -5.90 4.45
CA ASP A 96 -21.70 -5.04 5.57
C ASP A 96 -22.78 -4.04 5.19
N ILE A 97 -22.72 -3.51 3.96
CA ILE A 97 -23.67 -2.50 3.47
C ILE A 97 -24.73 -3.08 2.51
N GLY A 98 -24.56 -4.34 2.07
CA GLY A 98 -25.44 -4.97 1.10
C GLY A 98 -25.22 -4.47 -0.32
N GLY A 99 -26.26 -4.60 -1.15
CA GLY A 99 -26.27 -4.22 -2.55
C GLY A 99 -27.17 -5.12 -3.38
N LYS A 100 -27.27 -4.82 -4.68
CA LYS A 100 -28.23 -5.47 -5.59
C LYS A 100 -27.90 -6.94 -5.88
N TYR A 101 -26.62 -7.32 -5.81
CA TYR A 101 -26.11 -8.62 -6.29
C TYR A 101 -25.59 -9.52 -5.17
N GLY A 102 -25.97 -9.24 -3.93
CA GLY A 102 -25.56 -10.03 -2.76
C GLY A 102 -26.05 -11.49 -2.79
N PRO A 103 -25.58 -12.30 -1.83
CA PRO A 103 -24.61 -11.98 -0.79
C PRO A 103 -23.18 -11.81 -1.36
N TYR A 104 -22.36 -10.96 -0.69
CA TYR A 104 -20.98 -10.66 -1.12
C TYR A 104 -19.93 -11.46 -0.33
N VAL A 105 -20.30 -12.62 0.19
CA VAL A 105 -19.43 -13.61 0.84
C VAL A 105 -19.59 -14.93 0.12
N GLN A 106 -18.52 -15.49 -0.43
CA GLN A 106 -18.61 -16.67 -1.30
C GLN A 106 -19.15 -17.92 -0.61
N SER A 107 -18.81 -18.17 0.65
CA SER A 107 -19.36 -19.29 1.41
C SER A 107 -20.91 -19.26 1.52
N LYS A 108 -21.51 -18.06 1.53
CA LYS A 108 -22.94 -17.87 1.53
C LYS A 108 -23.61 -18.04 0.15
N ARG A 109 -22.80 -18.26 -0.89
CA ARG A 109 -23.22 -18.45 -2.29
C ARG A 109 -23.03 -19.88 -2.78
N LYS A 110 -22.67 -20.82 -1.89
CA LYS A 110 -22.32 -22.21 -2.25
C LYS A 110 -23.33 -22.85 -3.19
N ASP A 111 -24.62 -22.66 -2.95
CA ASP A 111 -25.70 -23.30 -3.73
C ASP A 111 -25.84 -22.74 -5.16
N ILE A 112 -25.21 -21.61 -5.45
CA ILE A 112 -25.24 -20.98 -6.77
C ILE A 112 -24.32 -21.71 -7.75
N TYR A 113 -23.17 -22.21 -7.33
CA TYR A 113 -22.11 -22.66 -8.23
C TYR A 113 -22.38 -24.03 -8.86
N LEU A 114 -22.92 -24.97 -8.10
CA LEU A 114 -23.15 -26.33 -8.60
C LEU A 114 -24.08 -26.38 -9.83
N PRO A 115 -25.21 -25.65 -9.88
CA PRO A 115 -26.05 -25.60 -11.08
C PRO A 115 -25.32 -25.13 -12.34
N TYR A 116 -24.44 -24.12 -12.23
CA TYR A 116 -23.63 -23.65 -13.36
C TYR A 116 -22.63 -24.70 -13.84
N ALA A 117 -21.96 -25.41 -12.91
CA ALA A 117 -21.05 -26.48 -13.28
C ALA A 117 -21.79 -27.64 -13.96
N GLN A 118 -22.98 -28.00 -13.47
CA GLN A 118 -23.85 -29.02 -14.08
C GLN A 118 -24.36 -28.61 -15.46
N GLN A 119 -24.65 -27.31 -15.65
CA GLN A 119 -24.97 -26.78 -16.98
C GLN A 119 -23.82 -27.06 -17.97
N LEU A 120 -22.58 -26.76 -17.60
CA LEU A 120 -21.42 -27.02 -18.45
C LEU A 120 -21.24 -28.53 -18.74
N VAL A 121 -21.55 -29.41 -17.78
CA VAL A 121 -21.53 -30.86 -18.01
C VAL A 121 -22.57 -31.25 -19.06
N LYS A 122 -23.82 -30.75 -18.93
CA LYS A 122 -24.89 -31.00 -19.88
C LYS A 122 -24.59 -30.50 -21.29
N GLU A 123 -23.86 -29.39 -21.40
CA GLU A 123 -23.45 -28.80 -22.67
C GLU A 123 -22.12 -29.41 -23.22
N GLY A 124 -21.55 -30.41 -22.53
CA GLY A 124 -20.32 -31.07 -22.94
C GLY A 124 -19.06 -30.22 -22.80
N LYS A 125 -19.13 -29.12 -22.03
CA LYS A 125 -18.03 -28.20 -21.72
C LYS A 125 -17.30 -28.53 -20.40
N ALA A 126 -17.87 -29.44 -19.61
CA ALA A 126 -17.28 -29.99 -18.39
C ALA A 126 -17.62 -31.46 -18.28
N TYR A 127 -17.07 -32.19 -17.30
CA TYR A 127 -17.32 -33.57 -17.05
C TYR A 127 -17.06 -33.97 -15.61
N TYR A 128 -17.68 -35.06 -15.16
CA TYR A 128 -17.41 -35.66 -13.86
C TYR A 128 -16.11 -36.43 -13.89
N CYS A 129 -15.26 -36.22 -12.89
CA CYS A 129 -14.01 -36.95 -12.70
C CYS A 129 -14.06 -37.69 -11.37
N PHE A 130 -13.80 -39.02 -11.42
CA PHE A 130 -13.87 -39.95 -10.30
C PHE A 130 -12.50 -40.43 -9.84
N CYS A 131 -11.40 -39.78 -10.27
CA CYS A 131 -10.04 -40.14 -9.86
C CYS A 131 -9.85 -39.92 -8.37
N SER A 132 -9.29 -40.92 -7.68
CA SER A 132 -8.89 -40.80 -6.28
C SER A 132 -7.66 -39.91 -6.15
N LYS A 133 -7.42 -39.42 -4.91
CA LYS A 133 -6.23 -38.63 -4.62
C LYS A 133 -4.94 -39.38 -4.88
N GLU A 134 -4.88 -40.65 -4.48
CA GLU A 134 -3.71 -41.51 -4.67
C GLU A 134 -3.37 -41.69 -6.17
N ARG A 135 -4.42 -41.82 -7.01
CA ARG A 135 -4.22 -41.87 -8.47
C ARG A 135 -3.66 -40.55 -8.99
N LEU A 136 -4.22 -39.42 -8.57
CA LEU A 136 -3.75 -38.09 -9.00
C LEU A 136 -2.31 -37.84 -8.55
N ASP A 137 -1.97 -38.18 -7.31
CA ASP A 137 -0.63 -38.05 -6.76
C ASP A 137 0.38 -38.91 -7.54
N SER A 138 -0.03 -40.10 -8.04
CA SER A 138 0.82 -40.97 -8.87
C SER A 138 1.14 -40.43 -10.27
N LEU A 139 0.45 -39.41 -10.74
CA LEU A 139 0.72 -38.73 -12.01
C LEU A 139 1.86 -37.70 -11.93
N HIS A 140 2.30 -37.36 -10.72
CA HIS A 140 3.42 -36.46 -10.50
C HIS A 140 4.73 -37.28 -10.34
N ASP A 141 5.82 -36.75 -10.90
CA ASP A 141 7.17 -37.32 -10.68
C ASP A 141 7.70 -37.01 -9.27
N ALA A 142 8.90 -37.48 -8.97
CA ALA A 142 9.56 -37.24 -7.68
C ALA A 142 9.80 -35.74 -7.37
N ASN A 143 9.72 -34.88 -8.38
CA ASN A 143 9.86 -33.41 -8.26
C ASN A 143 8.50 -32.71 -8.23
N GLY A 144 7.37 -33.43 -8.23
CA GLY A 144 6.02 -32.90 -8.29
C GLY A 144 5.64 -32.34 -9.68
N ILE A 145 6.40 -32.69 -10.73
CA ILE A 145 6.11 -32.31 -12.11
C ILE A 145 5.19 -33.35 -12.73
N GLY A 146 4.07 -32.91 -13.27
CA GLY A 146 3.04 -33.73 -13.90
C GLY A 146 1.72 -32.99 -13.87
N GLY A 147 0.76 -33.50 -14.61
CA GLY A 147 -0.57 -32.89 -14.69
C GLY A 147 -1.64 -33.97 -14.83
N TYR A 148 -2.89 -33.58 -14.69
CA TYR A 148 -4.01 -34.50 -14.86
C TYR A 148 -4.08 -35.03 -16.30
N ASP A 149 -4.04 -36.36 -16.44
CA ASP A 149 -3.99 -37.07 -17.73
C ASP A 149 -5.33 -37.15 -18.47
N ARG A 150 -6.35 -36.43 -18.03
CA ARG A 150 -7.69 -36.37 -18.61
C ARG A 150 -8.42 -37.73 -18.64
N HIS A 151 -8.07 -38.64 -17.74
CA HIS A 151 -8.59 -40.03 -17.68
C HIS A 151 -10.12 -40.10 -17.75
N CYS A 152 -10.86 -39.29 -17.00
CA CYS A 152 -12.31 -39.32 -16.97
C CYS A 152 -12.99 -38.52 -18.07
N ARG A 153 -12.22 -37.79 -18.91
CA ARG A 153 -12.76 -36.80 -19.85
C ARG A 153 -13.74 -37.36 -20.88
N ASN A 154 -13.55 -38.60 -21.27
CA ASN A 154 -14.32 -39.26 -22.32
C ASN A 154 -15.02 -40.54 -21.82
N LEU A 155 -15.34 -40.63 -20.53
CA LEU A 155 -16.11 -41.73 -19.99
C LEU A 155 -17.48 -41.81 -20.68
N PRO A 156 -17.95 -43.03 -21.06
CA PRO A 156 -19.33 -43.21 -21.54
C PRO A 156 -20.36 -42.75 -20.50
N GLN A 157 -21.46 -42.18 -20.95
CA GLN A 157 -22.49 -41.68 -20.05
C GLN A 157 -23.06 -42.74 -19.11
N GLU A 158 -23.25 -43.96 -19.61
CA GLU A 158 -23.70 -45.10 -18.79
C GLU A 158 -22.75 -45.38 -17.63
N GLN A 159 -21.43 -45.29 -17.85
CA GLN A 159 -20.44 -45.48 -16.80
C GLN A 159 -20.45 -44.32 -15.80
N VAL A 160 -20.61 -43.08 -16.26
CA VAL A 160 -20.77 -41.92 -15.40
C VAL A 160 -22.00 -42.08 -14.51
N ASP A 161 -23.14 -42.44 -15.08
CA ASP A 161 -24.41 -42.65 -14.35
C ASP A 161 -24.29 -43.73 -13.28
N LYS A 162 -23.62 -44.85 -13.62
CA LYS A 162 -23.36 -45.95 -12.69
C LYS A 162 -22.48 -45.50 -11.51
N LEU A 163 -21.43 -44.72 -11.78
CA LEU A 163 -20.53 -44.22 -10.74
C LEU A 163 -21.24 -43.19 -9.84
N LEU A 164 -22.08 -42.32 -10.39
CA LEU A 164 -22.88 -41.39 -9.61
C LEU A 164 -23.89 -42.13 -8.73
N GLN A 165 -24.60 -43.14 -9.29
CA GLN A 165 -25.58 -43.93 -8.52
C GLN A 165 -24.94 -44.78 -7.42
N SER A 166 -23.69 -45.23 -7.59
CA SER A 166 -22.96 -45.96 -6.58
C SER A 166 -22.41 -45.07 -5.44
N GLY A 167 -22.62 -43.71 -5.52
CA GLY A 167 -22.11 -42.76 -4.53
C GLY A 167 -20.57 -42.58 -4.59
N THR A 168 -19.92 -42.95 -5.70
CA THR A 168 -18.47 -42.76 -5.88
C THR A 168 -18.15 -41.26 -5.79
N PRO A 169 -17.15 -40.83 -4.96
CA PRO A 169 -16.74 -39.44 -4.87
C PRO A 169 -16.34 -38.88 -6.23
N TRP A 170 -16.74 -37.65 -6.48
CA TRP A 170 -16.48 -37.00 -7.77
C TRP A 170 -16.11 -35.52 -7.61
N VAL A 171 -15.48 -34.99 -8.65
CA VAL A 171 -15.30 -33.55 -8.89
C VAL A 171 -15.83 -33.22 -10.28
N ILE A 172 -16.14 -31.96 -10.55
CA ILE A 172 -16.44 -31.50 -11.91
C ILE A 172 -15.22 -30.76 -12.45
N ARG A 173 -14.77 -31.15 -13.65
CA ARG A 173 -13.65 -30.51 -14.36
C ARG A 173 -14.13 -29.81 -15.63
N GLN A 174 -13.54 -28.65 -15.91
CA GLN A 174 -13.69 -27.96 -17.19
C GLN A 174 -13.00 -28.76 -18.31
N LYS A 175 -13.66 -28.83 -19.46
CA LYS A 175 -13.13 -29.52 -20.65
C LYS A 175 -12.35 -28.52 -21.50
N MET A 176 -11.04 -28.36 -21.24
CA MET A 176 -10.18 -27.43 -21.96
C MET A 176 -9.99 -27.86 -23.42
N PRO A 177 -9.83 -26.94 -24.39
CA PRO A 177 -9.35 -27.30 -25.72
C PRO A 177 -7.93 -27.89 -25.61
N ILE A 178 -7.60 -28.84 -26.49
CA ILE A 178 -6.31 -29.57 -26.46
C ILE A 178 -5.34 -28.99 -27.49
N GLU A 179 -5.88 -28.55 -28.63
CA GLU A 179 -5.11 -28.02 -29.77
C GLU A 179 -5.32 -26.50 -29.92
N GLY A 180 -4.38 -25.88 -30.63
CA GLY A 180 -4.40 -24.41 -30.85
C GLY A 180 -3.96 -23.61 -29.63
N SER A 181 -4.27 -22.33 -29.63
CA SER A 181 -3.90 -21.40 -28.57
C SER A 181 -5.07 -20.48 -28.20
N THR A 182 -5.04 -19.99 -26.97
CA THR A 182 -6.00 -19.00 -26.45
C THR A 182 -5.29 -17.67 -26.26
N THR A 183 -5.78 -16.63 -26.93
CA THR A 183 -5.25 -15.25 -26.84
C THR A 183 -6.25 -14.34 -26.13
N PHE A 184 -5.74 -13.48 -25.26
CA PHE A 184 -6.52 -12.41 -24.64
C PHE A 184 -5.72 -11.11 -24.62
N THR A 185 -6.43 -9.99 -24.57
CA THR A 185 -5.81 -8.66 -24.45
C THR A 185 -5.90 -8.18 -23.00
N ASP A 186 -4.75 -7.83 -22.42
CA ASP A 186 -4.63 -7.17 -21.12
C ASP A 186 -4.37 -5.68 -21.32
N SER A 187 -5.01 -4.84 -20.51
CA SER A 187 -4.88 -3.37 -20.65
C SER A 187 -3.47 -2.86 -20.36
N VAL A 188 -2.68 -3.60 -19.59
CA VAL A 188 -1.31 -3.25 -19.21
C VAL A 188 -0.29 -4.01 -20.07
N PHE A 189 -0.42 -5.34 -20.15
CA PHE A 189 0.58 -6.20 -20.80
C PHE A 189 0.36 -6.37 -22.30
N GLY A 190 -0.83 -6.04 -22.82
CA GLY A 190 -1.20 -6.22 -24.24
C GLY A 190 -1.66 -7.65 -24.53
N ASP A 191 -1.48 -8.10 -25.77
CA ASP A 191 -1.93 -9.42 -26.19
C ASP A 191 -1.03 -10.53 -25.62
N ILE A 192 -1.67 -11.52 -25.02
CA ILE A 192 -1.01 -12.68 -24.39
C ILE A 192 -1.63 -13.93 -24.98
N THR A 193 -0.78 -14.80 -25.50
CA THR A 193 -1.17 -16.08 -26.13
C THR A 193 -0.57 -17.24 -25.33
N ILE A 194 -1.39 -18.21 -24.97
CA ILE A 194 -0.99 -19.44 -24.28
C ILE A 194 -1.44 -20.63 -25.13
N GLU A 195 -0.55 -21.61 -25.33
CA GLU A 195 -0.89 -22.84 -26.02
C GLU A 195 -1.90 -23.66 -25.20
N ASN A 196 -2.95 -24.15 -25.84
CA ASN A 196 -4.00 -24.89 -25.15
C ASN A 196 -3.50 -26.20 -24.55
N SER A 197 -2.43 -26.77 -25.08
CA SER A 197 -1.75 -27.94 -24.53
C SER A 197 -1.19 -27.73 -23.12
N GLU A 198 -0.89 -26.47 -22.76
CA GLU A 198 -0.42 -26.08 -21.42
C GLU A 198 -1.58 -25.88 -20.41
N LEU A 199 -2.82 -25.87 -20.91
CA LEU A 199 -4.02 -25.66 -20.07
C LEU A 199 -4.52 -27.03 -19.57
N GLU A 200 -4.39 -27.25 -18.26
CA GLU A 200 -4.94 -28.45 -17.62
C GLU A 200 -6.47 -28.32 -17.43
N ASP A 201 -7.20 -29.44 -17.55
CA ASP A 201 -8.63 -29.53 -17.23
C ASP A 201 -8.83 -29.23 -15.73
N GLN A 202 -9.05 -27.95 -15.39
CA GLN A 202 -9.15 -27.50 -14.01
C GLN A 202 -10.41 -28.00 -13.32
N VAL A 203 -10.32 -28.23 -12.01
CA VAL A 203 -11.48 -28.55 -11.18
C VAL A 203 -12.35 -27.28 -11.02
N LEU A 204 -13.64 -27.42 -11.23
CA LEU A 204 -14.65 -26.39 -11.02
C LEU A 204 -15.32 -26.56 -9.65
N ILE A 205 -15.82 -27.79 -9.37
CA ILE A 205 -16.43 -28.16 -8.08
C ILE A 205 -15.59 -29.26 -7.43
N LYS A 206 -15.22 -29.05 -6.19
CA LYS A 206 -14.45 -29.99 -5.35
C LYS A 206 -15.37 -31.11 -4.82
N SER A 207 -14.78 -32.19 -4.31
CA SER A 207 -15.53 -33.31 -3.72
C SER A 207 -16.37 -32.94 -2.48
N ASP A 208 -16.03 -31.86 -1.80
CA ASP A 208 -16.81 -31.30 -0.68
C ASP A 208 -18.00 -30.41 -1.13
N GLY A 209 -18.18 -30.30 -2.46
CA GLY A 209 -19.23 -29.52 -3.09
C GLY A 209 -18.94 -27.99 -3.14
N TYR A 210 -17.79 -27.54 -2.67
CA TYR A 210 -17.37 -26.15 -2.84
C TYR A 210 -16.77 -25.92 -4.23
N PRO A 211 -16.95 -24.72 -4.81
CA PRO A 211 -16.24 -24.35 -6.04
C PRO A 211 -14.76 -24.15 -5.74
N THR A 212 -13.92 -24.30 -6.78
CA THR A 212 -12.56 -23.75 -6.73
C THR A 212 -12.60 -22.24 -6.89
N TYR A 213 -11.52 -21.56 -6.46
CA TYR A 213 -11.34 -20.12 -6.66
C TYR A 213 -11.57 -19.72 -8.13
N ASN A 214 -10.97 -20.47 -9.07
CA ASN A 214 -11.04 -20.14 -10.50
C ASN A 214 -12.46 -20.20 -11.06
N PHE A 215 -13.32 -21.00 -10.50
CA PHE A 215 -14.73 -21.12 -10.94
C PHE A 215 -15.61 -20.09 -10.24
N ALA A 216 -15.48 -19.96 -8.92
CA ALA A 216 -16.28 -19.05 -8.14
C ALA A 216 -16.13 -17.60 -8.60
N ASN A 217 -14.87 -17.15 -8.85
CA ASN A 217 -14.64 -15.76 -9.26
C ASN A 217 -15.30 -15.43 -10.60
N VAL A 218 -15.27 -16.34 -11.59
CA VAL A 218 -15.90 -16.13 -12.91
C VAL A 218 -17.41 -16.05 -12.79
N VAL A 219 -18.05 -16.98 -12.05
CA VAL A 219 -19.50 -16.98 -11.83
C VAL A 219 -19.92 -15.71 -11.10
N ASP A 220 -19.20 -15.33 -10.05
CA ASP A 220 -19.53 -14.14 -9.25
C ASP A 220 -19.28 -12.85 -10.02
N ASP A 221 -18.19 -12.75 -10.76
CA ASP A 221 -17.90 -11.58 -11.59
C ASP A 221 -19.00 -11.37 -12.64
N HIS A 222 -19.48 -12.46 -13.28
CA HIS A 222 -20.62 -12.38 -14.19
C HIS A 222 -21.90 -11.95 -13.46
N LEU A 223 -22.27 -12.60 -12.36
CA LEU A 223 -23.52 -12.33 -11.63
C LEU A 223 -23.54 -10.96 -10.94
N MET A 224 -22.37 -10.40 -10.62
CA MET A 224 -22.21 -9.07 -10.05
C MET A 224 -21.94 -8.00 -11.13
N HIS A 225 -21.99 -8.39 -12.41
CA HIS A 225 -21.77 -7.52 -13.57
C HIS A 225 -20.43 -6.78 -13.50
N ILE A 226 -19.34 -7.47 -13.11
CA ILE A 226 -17.99 -6.90 -13.07
C ILE A 226 -17.51 -6.65 -14.50
N THR A 227 -17.12 -5.43 -14.76
CA THR A 227 -16.64 -5.00 -16.08
C THR A 227 -15.13 -4.96 -16.19
N HIS A 228 -14.43 -4.72 -15.07
CA HIS A 228 -12.98 -4.66 -15.00
C HIS A 228 -12.47 -5.55 -13.86
N VAL A 229 -11.53 -6.42 -14.19
CA VAL A 229 -10.87 -7.33 -13.25
C VAL A 229 -9.43 -6.88 -13.07
N VAL A 230 -9.13 -6.33 -11.88
CA VAL A 230 -7.78 -5.91 -11.51
C VAL A 230 -7.18 -6.93 -10.57
N ARG A 231 -5.94 -7.36 -10.82
CA ARG A 231 -5.23 -8.34 -9.99
C ARG A 231 -3.74 -8.40 -10.30
N GLY A 232 -2.94 -9.14 -9.55
CA GLY A 232 -1.51 -9.30 -9.79
C GLY A 232 -1.19 -10.03 -11.10
N CYS A 233 -0.02 -9.73 -11.69
CA CYS A 233 0.42 -10.35 -12.96
C CYS A 233 0.68 -11.86 -12.84
N GLU A 234 0.73 -12.43 -11.64
CA GLU A 234 0.80 -13.88 -11.43
C GLU A 234 -0.38 -14.65 -12.01
N TYR A 235 -1.51 -13.96 -12.25
CA TYR A 235 -2.70 -14.57 -12.86
C TYR A 235 -2.71 -14.54 -14.39
N LEU A 236 -1.72 -13.93 -15.05
CA LEU A 236 -1.66 -13.85 -16.52
C LEU A 236 -1.76 -15.23 -17.18
N THR A 237 -1.01 -16.22 -16.67
CA THR A 237 -1.01 -17.59 -17.19
C THR A 237 -2.30 -18.35 -16.92
N SER A 238 -3.08 -17.95 -15.92
CA SER A 238 -4.39 -18.55 -15.59
C SER A 238 -5.56 -17.90 -16.32
N THR A 239 -5.38 -16.70 -16.86
CA THR A 239 -6.46 -15.92 -17.50
C THR A 239 -7.11 -16.64 -18.68
N PRO A 240 -6.41 -17.39 -19.54
CA PRO A 240 -7.04 -18.18 -20.58
C PRO A 240 -8.10 -19.15 -20.06
N LYS A 241 -7.87 -19.76 -18.90
CA LYS A 241 -8.82 -20.70 -18.27
C LYS A 241 -10.14 -20.01 -17.89
N TYR A 242 -10.06 -18.73 -17.45
CA TYR A 242 -11.25 -17.92 -17.13
C TYR A 242 -11.99 -17.52 -18.41
N ASN A 243 -11.27 -17.07 -19.45
CA ASN A 243 -11.88 -16.70 -20.71
C ASN A 243 -12.63 -17.89 -21.35
N LEU A 244 -12.02 -19.07 -21.32
CA LEU A 244 -12.67 -20.29 -21.80
C LEU A 244 -13.93 -20.67 -20.98
N LEU A 245 -14.03 -20.24 -19.69
CA LEU A 245 -15.26 -20.38 -18.93
C LEU A 245 -16.32 -19.36 -19.39
N TYR A 246 -15.96 -18.08 -19.56
CA TYR A 246 -16.87 -17.07 -20.10
C TYR A 246 -17.41 -17.49 -21.47
N GLU A 247 -16.53 -17.94 -22.36
CA GLU A 247 -16.89 -18.45 -23.70
C GLU A 247 -17.81 -19.67 -23.62
N ALA A 248 -17.53 -20.62 -22.70
CA ALA A 248 -18.35 -21.81 -22.53
C ALA A 248 -19.78 -21.49 -22.11
N PHE A 249 -19.97 -20.44 -21.31
CA PHE A 249 -21.29 -19.94 -20.91
C PHE A 249 -21.90 -18.97 -21.92
N GLY A 250 -21.16 -18.48 -22.92
CA GLY A 250 -21.59 -17.40 -23.80
C GLY A 250 -21.67 -16.05 -23.09
N TRP A 251 -20.90 -15.84 -22.04
CA TRP A 251 -20.84 -14.60 -21.27
C TRP A 251 -19.81 -13.63 -21.82
N GLU A 252 -20.02 -12.33 -21.57
CA GLU A 252 -19.06 -11.31 -21.90
C GLU A 252 -17.80 -11.41 -21.02
N ILE A 253 -16.63 -11.31 -21.64
CA ILE A 253 -15.34 -11.34 -20.95
C ILE A 253 -15.05 -9.93 -20.41
N PRO A 254 -14.72 -9.76 -19.12
CA PRO A 254 -14.39 -8.46 -18.56
C PRO A 254 -13.04 -7.94 -19.09
N THR A 255 -12.83 -6.63 -18.98
CA THR A 255 -11.53 -6.01 -19.22
C THR A 255 -10.54 -6.43 -18.13
N TYR A 256 -9.39 -6.98 -18.51
CA TYR A 256 -8.33 -7.34 -17.58
C TYR A 256 -7.31 -6.23 -17.42
N VAL A 257 -6.90 -6.00 -16.18
CA VAL A 257 -5.85 -5.05 -15.77
C VAL A 257 -4.92 -5.77 -14.80
N HIS A 258 -3.85 -6.38 -15.31
CA HIS A 258 -2.88 -7.04 -14.46
C HIS A 258 -1.83 -6.06 -13.96
N LEU A 259 -1.52 -6.12 -12.67
CA LEU A 259 -0.59 -5.21 -12.01
C LEU A 259 0.80 -5.86 -11.91
N PRO A 260 1.89 -5.10 -12.17
CA PRO A 260 3.24 -5.62 -12.03
C PRO A 260 3.55 -6.00 -10.58
N LEU A 261 4.56 -6.84 -10.38
CA LEU A 261 5.01 -7.21 -9.03
C LEU A 261 5.56 -6.00 -8.26
N ILE A 262 5.39 -6.03 -6.95
CA ILE A 262 6.14 -5.17 -6.05
C ILE A 262 7.36 -5.96 -5.57
N MET A 263 8.55 -5.38 -5.75
CA MET A 263 9.84 -5.97 -5.41
C MET A 263 10.43 -5.26 -4.19
N GLY A 264 11.20 -6.00 -3.39
CA GLY A 264 12.05 -5.45 -2.34
C GLY A 264 13.52 -5.57 -2.70
N ARG A 265 14.38 -4.71 -2.16
CA ARG A 265 15.85 -4.80 -2.28
C ARG A 265 16.38 -5.76 -1.22
N ASN A 266 17.16 -6.75 -1.63
CA ASN A 266 17.89 -7.63 -0.74
C ASN A 266 19.18 -6.95 -0.24
N ALA A 267 19.78 -7.48 0.83
CA ALA A 267 21.03 -6.95 1.39
C ALA A 267 22.22 -7.00 0.41
N ASP A 268 22.21 -7.91 -0.55
CA ASP A 268 23.21 -8.04 -1.62
C ASP A 268 22.97 -7.10 -2.81
N GLY A 269 21.94 -6.23 -2.75
CA GLY A 269 21.57 -5.31 -3.81
C GLY A 269 20.67 -5.92 -4.91
N SER A 270 20.44 -7.22 -4.91
CA SER A 270 19.47 -7.88 -5.80
C SER A 270 18.04 -7.53 -5.41
N THR A 271 17.08 -7.85 -6.28
CA THR A 271 15.66 -7.64 -6.01
C THR A 271 14.90 -8.96 -6.04
N SER A 272 13.89 -9.08 -5.18
CA SER A 272 12.98 -10.21 -5.15
C SER A 272 11.57 -9.76 -4.76
N LYS A 273 10.56 -10.60 -4.96
CA LYS A 273 9.18 -10.29 -4.57
C LYS A 273 9.14 -9.78 -3.13
N LEU A 274 8.47 -8.64 -2.91
CA LEU A 274 8.36 -8.00 -1.60
C LEU A 274 7.78 -8.98 -0.56
N SER A 275 8.45 -9.08 0.57
CA SER A 275 8.08 -9.98 1.68
C SER A 275 8.61 -9.44 3.00
N LYS A 276 8.18 -10.00 4.13
CA LYS A 276 8.57 -9.59 5.49
C LYS A 276 10.09 -9.49 5.73
N ARG A 277 10.92 -10.21 4.96
CA ARG A 277 12.38 -10.09 5.05
C ARG A 277 12.94 -8.74 4.60
N HIS A 278 12.14 -7.94 3.89
CA HIS A 278 12.53 -6.61 3.41
C HIS A 278 12.06 -5.49 4.36
N GLY A 279 11.41 -5.82 5.47
CA GLY A 279 10.81 -4.89 6.42
C GLY A 279 9.30 -5.08 6.55
N SER A 280 8.64 -4.10 7.10
CA SER A 280 7.18 -4.10 7.26
C SER A 280 6.46 -4.00 5.92
N THR A 281 5.66 -5.01 5.61
CA THR A 281 4.91 -5.11 4.35
C THR A 281 3.40 -5.15 4.56
N GLY A 282 2.96 -5.16 5.82
CA GLY A 282 1.55 -5.02 6.21
C GLY A 282 1.20 -3.56 6.44
N PHE A 283 -0.02 -3.18 6.08
CA PHE A 283 -0.52 -1.82 6.33
C PHE A 283 -0.48 -1.47 7.83
N GLU A 284 -0.97 -2.35 8.69
CA GLU A 284 -1.02 -2.17 10.13
C GLU A 284 0.37 -2.03 10.75
N ASP A 285 1.36 -2.74 10.21
CA ASP A 285 2.75 -2.64 10.66
C ASP A 285 3.34 -1.27 10.30
N LEU A 286 3.08 -0.78 9.08
CA LEU A 286 3.52 0.56 8.64
C LEU A 286 2.87 1.66 9.50
N VAL A 287 1.57 1.55 9.80
CA VAL A 287 0.90 2.51 10.70
C VAL A 287 1.51 2.50 12.11
N LYS A 288 1.83 1.33 12.66
CA LYS A 288 2.53 1.21 13.95
C LYS A 288 3.93 1.82 13.94
N GLU A 289 4.61 1.79 12.80
CA GLU A 289 5.91 2.45 12.61
C GLU A 289 5.79 3.98 12.49
N GLY A 290 4.57 4.53 12.45
CA GLY A 290 4.29 5.95 12.42
C GLY A 290 4.08 6.55 11.03
N TYR A 291 3.82 5.72 10.02
CA TYR A 291 3.38 6.19 8.72
C TYR A 291 1.89 6.52 8.72
N LEU A 292 1.52 7.66 8.16
CA LEU A 292 0.14 8.10 8.02
C LEU A 292 -0.58 7.27 6.94
N PRO A 293 -1.84 6.87 7.14
CA PRO A 293 -2.61 6.15 6.13
C PRO A 293 -2.64 6.85 4.77
N GLU A 294 -2.78 8.18 4.76
CA GLU A 294 -2.79 9.01 3.55
C GLU A 294 -1.45 8.94 2.80
N ALA A 295 -0.33 8.97 3.53
CA ALA A 295 1.00 8.84 2.94
C ALA A 295 1.23 7.44 2.36
N ILE A 296 0.78 6.39 3.06
CA ILE A 296 0.85 5.00 2.59
C ILE A 296 0.06 4.85 1.29
N ILE A 297 -1.17 5.34 1.22
CA ILE A 297 -2.03 5.24 0.03
C ILE A 297 -1.42 5.99 -1.15
N ASN A 298 -0.96 7.22 -0.96
CA ASN A 298 -0.32 7.97 -2.01
C ASN A 298 0.94 7.26 -2.53
N TYR A 299 1.78 6.77 -1.60
CA TYR A 299 2.98 6.04 -1.97
C TYR A 299 2.65 4.76 -2.77
N ILE A 300 1.68 3.97 -2.30
CA ILE A 300 1.22 2.75 -2.98
C ILE A 300 0.63 3.05 -4.36
N ALA A 301 -0.05 4.17 -4.53
CA ALA A 301 -0.57 4.59 -5.84
C ALA A 301 0.56 4.73 -6.87
N LEU A 302 1.72 5.24 -6.47
CA LEU A 302 2.89 5.42 -7.34
C LEU A 302 3.71 4.13 -7.56
N LEU A 303 3.36 3.02 -6.89
CA LEU A 303 4.01 1.73 -7.11
C LEU A 303 3.46 1.03 -8.36
N GLY A 304 3.94 1.44 -9.50
CA GLY A 304 3.57 0.88 -10.82
C GLY A 304 2.57 1.73 -11.60
N TRP A 305 2.24 2.93 -11.15
CA TRP A 305 1.51 3.94 -11.90
C TRP A 305 2.28 5.25 -11.89
N ALA A 306 2.25 5.96 -13.01
CA ALA A 306 2.84 7.29 -13.14
C ALA A 306 1.79 8.29 -13.60
N PRO A 307 1.68 9.48 -12.95
CA PRO A 307 0.85 10.57 -13.42
C PRO A 307 1.41 11.15 -14.74
N LYS A 308 0.62 11.96 -15.43
CA LYS A 308 1.04 12.64 -16.67
C LYS A 308 2.08 13.73 -16.44
N ASP A 309 2.13 14.26 -15.22
CA ASP A 309 3.08 15.26 -14.75
C ASP A 309 4.02 14.65 -13.70
N ASN A 310 4.87 15.46 -13.11
CA ASN A 310 5.81 15.02 -12.07
C ASN A 310 5.26 15.18 -10.66
N GLN A 311 3.95 15.28 -10.48
CA GLN A 311 3.34 15.35 -9.16
C GLN A 311 3.55 14.03 -8.41
N GLU A 312 3.95 14.10 -7.15
CA GLU A 312 4.16 12.94 -6.29
C GLU A 312 3.25 12.91 -5.05
N LEU A 313 2.70 14.06 -4.66
CA LEU A 313 1.82 14.17 -3.50
C LEU A 313 0.39 14.39 -3.93
N PHE A 314 -0.49 13.45 -3.59
CA PHE A 314 -1.89 13.43 -3.98
C PHE A 314 -2.78 13.11 -2.80
N THR A 315 -3.82 13.86 -2.60
CA THR A 315 -4.98 13.39 -1.82
C THR A 315 -5.66 12.23 -2.56
N LEU A 316 -6.46 11.43 -1.86
CA LEU A 316 -7.24 10.36 -2.49
C LEU A 316 -8.16 10.90 -3.60
N GLN A 317 -8.75 12.09 -3.39
CA GLN A 317 -9.59 12.74 -4.39
C GLN A 317 -8.81 13.15 -5.65
N GLU A 318 -7.61 13.70 -5.49
CA GLU A 318 -6.73 14.03 -6.61
C GLU A 318 -6.26 12.76 -7.34
N LEU A 319 -6.00 11.66 -6.62
CA LEU A 319 -5.72 10.36 -7.24
C LEU A 319 -6.89 9.93 -8.14
N VAL A 320 -8.13 10.00 -7.65
CA VAL A 320 -9.33 9.67 -8.47
C VAL A 320 -9.41 10.54 -9.73
N GLN A 321 -9.09 11.82 -9.65
CA GLN A 321 -9.15 12.75 -10.79
C GLN A 321 -8.06 12.52 -11.82
N ASN A 322 -6.87 12.09 -11.40
CA ASN A 322 -5.69 11.98 -12.24
C ASN A 322 -5.43 10.55 -12.74
N PHE A 323 -6.00 9.55 -12.07
CA PHE A 323 -5.72 8.16 -12.37
C PHE A 323 -6.26 7.75 -13.74
N ASN A 324 -5.44 7.00 -14.47
CA ASN A 324 -5.85 6.32 -15.70
C ASN A 324 -5.09 5.00 -15.85
N ILE A 325 -5.72 4.02 -16.46
CA ILE A 325 -5.16 2.67 -16.67
C ILE A 325 -3.88 2.70 -17.52
N HIS A 326 -3.79 3.62 -18.49
CA HIS A 326 -2.64 3.72 -19.40
C HIS A 326 -1.36 4.22 -18.71
N GLY A 327 -1.48 4.80 -17.50
CA GLY A 327 -0.34 5.18 -16.67
C GLY A 327 0.27 4.00 -15.91
N ILE A 328 -0.34 2.82 -15.95
CA ILE A 328 0.18 1.61 -15.26
C ILE A 328 1.36 1.06 -16.06
N SER A 329 2.50 0.87 -15.38
CA SER A 329 3.72 0.30 -15.96
C SER A 329 3.65 -1.22 -16.06
N LYS A 330 4.31 -1.79 -17.08
CA LYS A 330 4.54 -3.25 -17.18
C LYS A 330 5.66 -3.72 -16.26
N SER A 331 6.58 -2.82 -15.92
CA SER A 331 7.77 -3.15 -15.12
C SER A 331 7.44 -3.27 -13.64
N PRO A 332 8.06 -4.23 -12.93
CA PRO A 332 7.96 -4.32 -11.47
C PRO A 332 8.36 -3.00 -10.79
N ALA A 333 7.65 -2.64 -9.73
CA ALA A 333 7.95 -1.49 -8.90
C ALA A 333 8.80 -1.91 -7.68
N ILE A 334 9.79 -1.11 -7.31
CA ILE A 334 10.61 -1.38 -6.12
C ILE A 334 10.02 -0.61 -4.95
N PHE A 335 9.77 -1.30 -3.83
CA PHE A 335 9.35 -0.68 -2.58
C PHE A 335 10.56 0.01 -1.93
N ASP A 336 10.45 1.32 -1.77
CA ASP A 336 11.51 2.20 -1.25
C ASP A 336 11.01 2.87 0.05
N TYR A 337 11.57 2.45 1.19
CA TYR A 337 11.22 2.98 2.51
C TYR A 337 11.67 4.43 2.70
N ASP A 338 12.76 4.84 2.08
CA ASP A 338 13.25 6.23 2.19
C ASP A 338 12.28 7.18 1.49
N LYS A 339 11.77 6.79 0.31
CA LYS A 339 10.75 7.55 -0.40
C LYS A 339 9.44 7.60 0.39
N LEU A 340 9.00 6.49 0.97
CA LEU A 340 7.80 6.47 1.82
C LEU A 340 7.98 7.38 3.05
N THR A 341 9.15 7.33 3.69
CA THR A 341 9.47 8.16 4.86
C THR A 341 9.50 9.64 4.52
N TRP A 342 10.13 10.01 3.40
CA TRP A 342 10.10 11.36 2.89
C TRP A 342 8.66 11.84 2.63
N MET A 343 7.88 11.06 1.93
CA MET A 343 6.48 11.37 1.62
C MET A 343 5.66 11.56 2.89
N ASN A 344 5.84 10.69 3.89
CA ASN A 344 5.19 10.81 5.18
C ASN A 344 5.52 12.13 5.87
N GLY A 345 6.79 12.54 5.85
CA GLY A 345 7.22 13.84 6.37
C GLY A 345 6.55 15.02 5.66
N GLU A 346 6.34 14.94 4.35
CA GLU A 346 5.63 15.98 3.60
C GLU A 346 4.13 16.07 3.97
N TYR A 347 3.48 14.94 4.27
CA TYR A 347 2.11 14.93 4.81
C TYR A 347 2.05 15.53 6.22
N ILE A 348 2.97 15.16 7.10
CA ILE A 348 3.06 15.74 8.45
C ILE A 348 3.26 17.25 8.36
N LYS A 349 4.15 17.72 7.49
CA LYS A 349 4.46 19.14 7.30
C LYS A 349 3.26 19.96 6.81
N LYS A 350 2.40 19.36 5.97
CA LYS A 350 1.21 20.00 5.40
C LYS A 350 -0.03 19.91 6.30
N MET A 351 0.01 19.08 7.32
CA MET A 351 -1.10 18.88 8.25
C MET A 351 -1.43 20.18 9.01
N PRO A 352 -2.68 20.49 9.31
CA PRO A 352 -3.02 21.59 10.21
C PRO A 352 -2.28 21.47 11.54
N GLN A 353 -1.71 22.58 12.04
CA GLN A 353 -0.90 22.55 13.26
C GLN A 353 -1.64 21.96 14.47
N GLN A 354 -2.91 22.28 14.62
CA GLN A 354 -3.72 21.75 15.71
C GLN A 354 -3.84 20.22 15.63
N GLU A 355 -4.03 19.66 14.42
CA GLU A 355 -4.06 18.23 14.19
C GLU A 355 -2.70 17.57 14.49
N PHE A 356 -1.61 18.24 14.11
CA PHE A 356 -0.26 17.78 14.46
C PHE A 356 -0.08 17.71 15.98
N ILE A 357 -0.47 18.76 16.72
CA ILE A 357 -0.39 18.78 18.19
C ILE A 357 -1.19 17.63 18.80
N GLU A 358 -2.42 17.40 18.34
CA GLU A 358 -3.28 16.30 18.82
C GLU A 358 -2.64 14.93 18.60
N LYS A 359 -2.12 14.67 17.41
CA LYS A 359 -1.43 13.41 17.07
C LYS A 359 -0.09 13.26 17.79
N ALA A 360 0.63 14.34 18.03
CA ALA A 360 1.93 14.38 18.72
C ALA A 360 1.81 14.33 20.26
N MET A 361 0.64 14.62 20.82
CA MET A 361 0.44 14.75 22.27
C MET A 361 0.91 13.54 23.08
N PRO A 362 0.65 12.28 22.71
CA PRO A 362 1.18 11.13 23.44
C PRO A 362 2.72 11.13 23.55
N TYR A 363 3.40 11.57 22.50
CA TYR A 363 4.86 11.66 22.46
C TYR A 363 5.41 12.87 23.21
N PHE A 364 4.65 13.97 23.26
CA PHE A 364 4.98 15.11 24.11
C PHE A 364 4.88 14.73 25.60
N GLN A 365 3.81 14.05 25.98
CA GLN A 365 3.60 13.57 27.34
C GLN A 365 4.65 12.57 27.82
N GLU A 366 5.22 11.77 26.93
CA GLU A 366 6.33 10.86 27.26
C GLU A 366 7.56 11.64 27.81
N VAL A 367 7.80 12.83 27.27
CA VAL A 367 8.96 13.65 27.62
C VAL A 367 8.63 14.64 28.72
N PHE A 368 7.54 15.36 28.63
CA PHE A 368 7.20 16.45 29.54
C PHE A 368 6.25 16.03 30.68
N GLY A 369 5.69 14.81 30.63
CA GLY A 369 4.64 14.40 31.57
C GLY A 369 3.38 15.27 31.42
N ASN A 370 2.81 15.70 32.56
CA ASN A 370 1.63 16.57 32.60
C ASN A 370 2.01 18.06 32.70
N ALA A 371 3.25 18.44 32.38
CA ALA A 371 3.65 19.84 32.44
C ALA A 371 2.91 20.65 31.37
N GLU A 372 2.36 21.78 31.75
CA GLU A 372 1.80 22.75 30.80
C GLU A 372 2.94 23.43 30.05
N LYS A 373 2.85 23.39 28.72
CA LYS A 373 3.81 23.97 27.79
C LYS A 373 3.06 24.67 26.66
N ASP A 374 3.71 25.62 26.04
CA ASP A 374 3.21 26.18 24.79
C ASP A 374 3.48 25.17 23.66
N TRP A 375 2.49 24.31 23.43
CA TRP A 375 2.57 23.28 22.40
C TRP A 375 2.64 23.87 21.00
N THR A 376 2.20 25.12 20.80
CA THR A 376 2.30 25.83 19.51
C THR A 376 3.78 26.09 19.18
N VAL A 377 4.54 26.62 20.14
CA VAL A 377 6.00 26.82 19.95
C VAL A 377 6.72 25.51 19.66
N LEU A 378 6.34 24.42 20.35
CA LEU A 378 6.94 23.11 20.12
C LEU A 378 6.55 22.56 18.74
N ALA A 379 5.31 22.72 18.33
CA ALA A 379 4.83 22.29 17.01
C ALA A 379 5.51 23.07 15.88
N ASP A 380 5.67 24.39 15.99
CA ASP A 380 6.35 25.22 14.99
C ASP A 380 7.76 24.72 14.65
N VAL A 381 8.47 24.25 15.67
CA VAL A 381 9.85 23.77 15.47
C VAL A 381 9.96 22.29 15.09
N LEU A 382 8.98 21.46 15.44
CA LEU A 382 8.99 20.02 15.20
C LEU A 382 8.35 19.62 13.88
N GLN A 383 7.13 20.12 13.61
CA GLN A 383 6.32 19.70 12.46
C GLN A 383 7.08 19.75 11.13
N PRO A 384 7.90 20.78 10.83
CA PRO A 384 8.69 20.80 9.60
C PRO A 384 9.83 19.76 9.52
N ARG A 385 10.13 19.06 10.62
CA ARG A 385 11.30 18.20 10.77
C ARG A 385 10.97 16.75 11.09
N VAL A 386 9.76 16.50 11.56
CA VAL A 386 9.30 15.15 11.91
C VAL A 386 8.99 14.36 10.65
N LEU A 387 9.59 13.21 10.51
CA LEU A 387 9.31 12.28 9.42
C LEU A 387 8.32 11.19 9.84
N LYS A 388 8.34 10.80 11.11
CA LYS A 388 7.39 9.87 11.73
C LYS A 388 7.09 10.33 13.15
N MET A 389 5.83 10.24 13.60
CA MET A 389 5.44 10.69 14.95
C MET A 389 6.24 10.01 16.08
N PRO A 390 6.54 8.71 16.03
CA PRO A 390 7.38 8.05 17.05
C PRO A 390 8.81 8.57 17.18
N ASP A 391 9.31 9.37 16.22
CA ASP A 391 10.66 9.96 16.28
C ASP A 391 10.69 11.16 17.24
N ILE A 392 9.54 11.74 17.58
CA ILE A 392 9.41 12.97 18.39
C ILE A 392 10.14 12.86 19.73
N PRO A 393 9.97 11.81 20.57
CA PRO A 393 10.66 11.74 21.85
C PRO A 393 12.19 11.84 21.73
N GLY A 394 12.75 11.21 20.68
CA GLY A 394 14.18 11.29 20.38
C GLY A 394 14.67 12.70 20.08
N LEU A 395 13.83 13.50 19.40
CA LEU A 395 14.16 14.88 19.02
C LEU A 395 14.09 15.87 20.20
N ILE A 396 13.25 15.59 21.22
CA ILE A 396 12.96 16.52 22.32
C ILE A 396 13.40 16.02 23.70
N ARG A 397 14.03 14.84 23.80
CA ARG A 397 14.45 14.25 25.07
C ARG A 397 15.33 15.20 25.90
N PHE A 398 16.13 16.04 25.25
CA PHE A 398 17.00 17.01 25.91
C PHE A 398 16.22 18.03 26.77
N PHE A 399 14.95 18.26 26.51
CA PHE A 399 14.12 19.11 27.40
C PHE A 399 13.91 18.48 28.77
N LYS A 400 13.77 17.15 28.82
CA LYS A 400 13.61 16.41 30.09
C LYS A 400 14.93 16.29 30.87
N GLU A 401 16.01 15.97 30.15
CA GLU A 401 17.32 15.71 30.71
C GLU A 401 18.41 16.30 29.82
N LEU A 402 19.22 17.19 30.37
CA LEU A 402 20.35 17.75 29.66
C LEU A 402 21.38 16.63 29.41
N PRO A 403 21.67 16.26 28.16
CA PRO A 403 22.67 15.24 27.90
C PRO A 403 24.06 15.69 28.36
N ASP A 404 24.95 14.74 28.68
CA ASP A 404 26.36 15.07 28.89
C ASP A 404 27.01 15.44 27.56
N TYR A 405 27.77 16.52 27.57
CA TYR A 405 28.41 17.04 26.35
C TYR A 405 29.73 17.73 26.65
N GLY A 406 30.63 17.71 25.68
CA GLY A 406 31.94 18.34 25.79
C GLY A 406 31.96 19.82 25.40
N ALA A 407 33.00 20.54 25.85
CA ALA A 407 33.21 21.94 25.51
C ALA A 407 33.43 22.17 23.99
N ASP A 408 33.81 21.14 23.23
CA ASP A 408 33.98 21.20 21.78
C ASP A 408 32.70 21.55 21.01
N LEU A 409 31.51 21.32 21.60
CA LEU A 409 30.25 21.69 21.00
C LEU A 409 30.05 23.21 20.87
N PHE A 410 30.70 24.01 21.72
CA PHE A 410 30.63 25.46 21.66
C PHE A 410 31.36 26.05 20.45
N ILE A 411 32.22 25.28 19.80
CA ILE A 411 32.99 25.76 18.63
C ILE A 411 32.09 25.69 17.38
N ASN A 412 31.95 26.82 16.69
CA ASN A 412 31.25 26.91 15.41
C ASN A 412 31.82 28.00 14.51
N LYS A 413 32.50 27.59 13.44
CA LYS A 413 33.16 28.50 12.49
C LYS A 413 32.19 29.47 11.81
N LYS A 414 30.98 29.00 11.44
CA LYS A 414 29.96 29.80 10.77
C LYS A 414 29.40 30.89 11.68
N SER A 415 29.21 30.58 12.96
CA SER A 415 28.73 31.51 13.99
C SER A 415 29.87 32.31 14.61
N LYS A 416 31.14 32.05 14.27
CA LYS A 416 32.34 32.64 14.91
C LYS A 416 32.36 32.41 16.43
N ALA A 417 31.77 31.32 16.91
CA ALA A 417 31.82 30.92 18.30
C ALA A 417 33.08 30.05 18.54
N THR A 418 33.84 30.38 19.57
CA THR A 418 35.08 29.74 19.98
C THR A 418 35.08 29.48 21.49
N LEU A 419 36.00 28.66 22.00
CA LEU A 419 36.15 28.47 23.46
C LEU A 419 36.60 29.74 24.18
N GLU A 420 37.21 30.68 23.49
CA GLU A 420 37.67 31.96 24.07
C GLU A 420 36.49 32.92 24.25
N ASN A 421 35.54 33.02 23.30
CA ASN A 421 34.42 33.93 23.38
C ASN A 421 33.18 33.35 24.01
N ALA A 422 33.02 32.03 24.04
CA ALA A 422 31.81 31.39 24.61
C ALA A 422 31.59 31.74 26.10
N PRO A 423 32.62 31.79 26.99
CA PRO A 423 32.38 32.23 28.36
C PRO A 423 31.80 33.63 28.46
N VAL A 424 32.34 34.62 27.72
CA VAL A 424 31.89 36.00 27.72
C VAL A 424 30.43 36.11 27.23
N MET A 425 30.07 35.35 26.17
CA MET A 425 28.73 35.32 25.64
C MET A 425 27.75 34.71 26.63
N LEU A 426 28.13 33.65 27.32
CA LEU A 426 27.27 32.99 28.32
C LEU A 426 27.10 33.86 29.58
N GLU A 427 28.14 34.53 30.09
CA GLU A 427 28.07 35.44 31.21
C GLU A 427 27.10 36.59 30.92
N ALA A 428 27.27 37.26 29.78
CA ALA A 428 26.41 38.37 29.38
C ALA A 428 24.95 37.90 29.23
N ALA A 429 24.72 36.74 28.58
CA ALA A 429 23.36 36.19 28.43
C ALA A 429 22.73 35.83 29.78
N ILE A 430 23.49 35.25 30.74
CA ILE A 430 22.98 34.89 32.07
C ILE A 430 22.58 36.15 32.85
N GLU A 431 23.40 37.20 32.85
CA GLU A 431 23.12 38.47 33.56
C GLU A 431 21.87 39.15 32.99
N ASP A 432 21.77 39.24 31.68
CA ASP A 432 20.68 39.92 30.99
C ASP A 432 19.35 39.14 31.16
N LEU A 433 19.34 37.82 30.86
CA LEU A 433 18.17 36.96 30.98
C LEU A 433 17.68 36.81 32.45
N ALA A 434 18.53 37.00 33.45
CA ALA A 434 18.13 36.96 34.85
C ALA A 434 17.14 38.09 35.20
N THR A 435 17.22 39.22 34.53
CA THR A 435 16.34 40.37 34.71
C THR A 435 15.03 40.30 33.93
N LEU A 436 14.96 39.42 32.89
CA LEU A 436 13.81 39.31 32.02
C LEU A 436 12.65 38.56 32.70
N ASP A 437 11.45 39.16 32.68
CA ASP A 437 10.23 38.57 33.28
C ASP A 437 9.41 37.77 32.22
N ASP A 438 9.30 38.30 31.01
CA ASP A 438 8.60 37.61 29.90
C ASP A 438 9.55 36.69 29.15
N TRP A 439 9.27 35.38 29.21
CA TRP A 439 10.03 34.33 28.55
C TRP A 439 9.34 33.81 27.27
N SER A 440 8.47 34.63 26.67
CA SER A 440 7.93 34.35 25.34
C SER A 440 9.02 34.40 24.26
N VAL A 441 8.83 33.66 23.15
CA VAL A 441 9.79 33.66 22.04
C VAL A 441 10.04 35.07 21.49
N PRO A 442 9.01 35.95 21.29
CA PRO A 442 9.24 37.31 20.84
C PRO A 442 10.10 38.14 21.82
N SER A 443 9.83 38.07 23.12
CA SER A 443 10.59 38.79 24.15
C SER A 443 12.05 38.32 24.20
N LEU A 444 12.29 36.99 24.21
CA LEU A 444 13.63 36.44 24.16
C LEU A 444 14.37 36.82 22.87
N HIS A 445 13.66 36.91 21.76
CA HIS A 445 14.25 37.33 20.48
C HIS A 445 14.71 38.78 20.52
N GLU A 446 13.86 39.70 20.96
CA GLU A 446 14.18 41.12 21.07
C GLU A 446 15.37 41.35 22.02
N ASN A 447 15.32 40.71 23.19
CA ASN A 447 16.32 40.83 24.24
C ASN A 447 17.71 40.27 23.77
N LEU A 448 17.79 39.04 23.31
CA LEU A 448 19.07 38.44 22.90
C LEU A 448 19.67 39.07 21.65
N LEU A 449 18.86 39.58 20.71
CA LEU A 449 19.40 40.31 19.57
C LEU A 449 19.87 41.73 19.97
N GLY A 450 19.18 42.37 20.92
CA GLY A 450 19.61 43.61 21.55
C GLY A 450 20.99 43.46 22.21
N LEU A 451 21.11 42.43 23.05
CA LEU A 451 22.38 42.09 23.72
C LEU A 451 23.52 41.81 22.73
N ALA A 452 23.28 41.05 21.64
CA ALA A 452 24.29 40.79 20.62
C ALA A 452 24.79 42.10 19.97
N LYS A 453 23.89 43.07 19.74
CA LYS A 453 24.22 44.39 19.19
C LYS A 453 25.03 45.21 20.18
N GLU A 454 24.67 45.23 21.46
CA GLU A 454 25.39 45.94 22.53
C GLU A 454 26.81 45.38 22.69
N LEU A 455 26.97 44.08 22.62
CA LEU A 455 28.27 43.42 22.65
C LEU A 455 29.09 43.58 21.35
N GLY A 456 28.54 44.17 20.31
CA GLY A 456 29.19 44.35 19.01
C GLY A 456 29.51 43.06 18.27
N VAL A 457 28.75 41.99 18.54
CA VAL A 457 28.96 40.67 17.93
C VAL A 457 27.87 40.26 16.96
N LYS A 458 28.12 39.25 16.11
CA LYS A 458 27.05 38.70 15.29
C LYS A 458 26.07 37.90 16.15
N ASN A 459 24.78 37.91 15.81
CA ASN A 459 23.74 37.16 16.52
C ASN A 459 24.15 35.71 16.77
N GLY A 460 24.71 35.00 15.75
CA GLY A 460 25.15 33.62 15.89
C GLY A 460 26.30 33.41 16.88
N THR A 461 27.13 34.46 17.14
CA THR A 461 28.23 34.37 18.10
C THR A 461 27.72 34.28 19.52
N LEU A 462 26.60 34.97 19.84
CA LEU A 462 25.89 34.90 21.12
C LEU A 462 24.97 33.68 21.18
N LEU A 463 24.12 33.48 20.16
CA LEU A 463 23.06 32.48 20.20
C LEU A 463 23.56 31.04 20.12
N TRP A 464 24.72 30.80 19.52
CA TRP A 464 25.29 29.45 19.44
C TRP A 464 25.67 28.91 20.84
N PRO A 465 26.50 29.57 21.64
CA PRO A 465 26.81 29.12 22.99
C PRO A 465 25.57 28.98 23.87
N VAL A 466 24.62 29.92 23.80
CA VAL A 466 23.35 29.88 24.55
C VAL A 466 22.57 28.63 24.20
N ARG A 467 22.41 28.30 22.91
CA ARG A 467 21.69 27.13 22.44
C ARG A 467 22.39 25.81 22.85
N ILE A 468 23.72 25.74 22.72
CA ILE A 468 24.49 24.58 23.14
C ILE A 468 24.35 24.34 24.62
N ALA A 469 24.50 25.39 25.44
CA ALA A 469 24.36 25.28 26.90
C ALA A 469 22.95 24.82 27.31
N ALA A 470 21.91 25.32 26.63
CA ALA A 470 20.53 24.96 26.91
C ALA A 470 20.14 23.54 26.47
N ALA A 471 20.71 23.04 25.34
CA ALA A 471 20.30 21.78 24.73
C ALA A 471 21.30 20.64 24.85
N GLY A 472 22.60 20.92 25.04
CA GLY A 472 23.66 19.93 25.11
C GLY A 472 23.95 19.20 23.80
N GLN A 473 23.49 19.73 22.65
CA GLN A 473 23.65 19.07 21.34
C GLN A 473 23.70 20.06 20.19
N LYS A 474 24.37 19.65 19.08
CA LYS A 474 24.56 20.50 17.89
C LYS A 474 23.30 20.67 17.05
N VAL A 475 22.46 19.68 17.00
CA VAL A 475 21.23 19.66 16.19
C VAL A 475 20.02 19.67 17.11
N THR A 476 19.19 20.68 16.97
CA THR A 476 17.96 20.86 17.76
C THR A 476 16.79 21.19 16.85
N PRO A 477 15.56 20.84 17.21
CA PRO A 477 14.37 21.22 16.44
C PRO A 477 14.18 22.76 16.39
N GLY A 478 14.52 23.51 17.45
CA GLY A 478 14.42 24.95 17.53
C GLY A 478 15.76 25.65 17.64
N GLY A 479 15.74 26.99 17.60
CA GLY A 479 16.84 27.89 17.95
C GLY A 479 16.97 28.13 19.46
N ALA A 480 17.82 29.07 19.85
CA ALA A 480 18.04 29.40 21.26
C ALA A 480 16.76 29.92 21.94
N MET A 481 15.99 30.77 21.27
CA MET A 481 14.82 31.42 21.84
C MET A 481 13.69 30.43 22.13
N GLU A 482 13.36 29.56 21.17
CA GLU A 482 12.32 28.53 21.32
C GLU A 482 12.69 27.54 22.43
N ILE A 483 13.96 27.16 22.51
CA ILE A 483 14.45 26.24 23.54
C ILE A 483 14.37 26.88 24.92
N LEU A 484 14.81 28.12 25.08
CA LEU A 484 14.74 28.82 26.35
C LEU A 484 13.30 29.07 26.80
N SER A 485 12.40 29.43 25.87
CA SER A 485 10.96 29.61 26.15
C SER A 485 10.35 28.29 26.67
N LEU A 486 10.59 27.17 26.01
CA LEU A 486 10.06 25.85 26.39
C LEU A 486 10.67 25.33 27.71
N LEU A 487 11.93 25.61 28.02
CA LEU A 487 12.57 25.27 29.28
C LEU A 487 12.03 26.16 30.44
N GLY A 488 11.77 27.42 30.14
CA GLY A 488 11.41 28.43 31.14
C GLY A 488 12.64 29.00 31.89
N LYS A 489 12.43 30.11 32.60
CA LYS A 489 13.50 30.91 33.24
C LYS A 489 14.45 30.06 34.13
N LYS A 490 13.85 29.33 35.07
CA LYS A 490 14.64 28.61 36.08
C LYS A 490 15.58 27.58 35.46
N GLU A 491 15.05 26.71 34.58
CA GLU A 491 15.82 25.65 33.97
C GLU A 491 16.84 26.20 32.96
N SER A 492 16.45 27.20 32.19
CA SER A 492 17.35 27.84 31.24
C SER A 492 18.57 28.44 31.92
N LEU A 493 18.38 29.25 32.96
CA LEU A 493 19.51 29.85 33.71
C LEU A 493 20.39 28.81 34.38
N TYR A 494 19.81 27.70 34.89
CA TYR A 494 20.57 26.58 35.44
C TYR A 494 21.49 25.97 34.36
N ARG A 495 20.96 25.66 33.19
CA ARG A 495 21.71 25.06 32.08
C ARG A 495 22.77 25.99 31.51
N LEU A 496 22.46 27.28 31.39
CA LEU A 496 23.44 28.26 30.91
C LEU A 496 24.64 28.37 31.88
N LYS A 497 24.40 28.36 33.20
CA LYS A 497 25.46 28.33 34.21
C LYS A 497 26.30 27.05 34.16
N ALA A 498 25.64 25.89 34.01
CA ALA A 498 26.36 24.64 33.85
C ALA A 498 27.21 24.60 32.57
N GLY A 499 26.72 25.19 31.46
CA GLY A 499 27.47 25.37 30.22
C GLY A 499 28.67 26.29 30.38
N LEU A 500 28.51 27.40 31.12
CA LEU A 500 29.57 28.35 31.45
C LEU A 500 30.70 27.63 32.23
N ASP A 501 30.36 26.85 33.24
CA ASP A 501 31.31 26.08 34.02
C ASP A 501 32.13 25.06 33.17
N LYS A 502 31.53 24.52 32.11
CA LYS A 502 32.22 23.60 31.18
C LYS A 502 33.26 24.30 30.28
N VAL A 503 33.01 25.55 29.90
CA VAL A 503 33.91 26.31 29.01
C VAL A 503 34.98 27.12 29.79
N LYS A 504 34.81 27.28 31.10
CA LYS A 504 35.84 27.91 31.97
C LYS A 504 36.89 26.93 32.48
N LYS A 505 36.64 25.63 32.40
CA LYS A 505 37.60 24.57 32.72
C LYS A 505 38.52 24.32 31.55
#